data_57ea584a826c496638e8e52623c424e1
#
_entry.id   57ea584a826c496638e8e52623c424e1
#
_cell.length_a   1.000
_cell.length_b   1.000
_cell.length_c   1.000
_cell.angle_alpha   90.00
_cell.angle_beta   90.00
_cell.angle_gamma   90.00
#
_symmetry.space_group_name_H-M   'P 1'
#
loop_
_entity.id
_entity.type
_entity.pdbx_description
1 polymer ?
#
loop_
_entity_poly.entity_id
_entity_poly.type
_entity_poly.pdbx_seq_one_letter_code
_entity_poly.pdbx_strand_id
1 'polypeptide(L)' 'MTDVISRILIRCPNTDEPVETVLRLRPSAFEALKGDYSFRCPRCAQVHVWRKDEAWLEQAGPRHM' A
#
# COMPACT_ATOMS: atom_id res chain seq x y z
N MET A 1 10.53 -16.72 -11.58
CA MET A 1 9.78 -15.95 -10.72
C MET A 1 10.02 -14.52 -10.91
N THR A 2 9.02 -13.76 -10.99
CA THR A 2 9.11 -12.35 -11.26
C THR A 2 8.82 -11.53 -10.03
N ASP A 3 9.66 -10.55 -9.79
CA ASP A 3 9.53 -9.68 -8.66
C ASP A 3 9.02 -8.35 -9.17
N VAL A 4 7.72 -8.26 -9.34
CA VAL A 4 7.09 -7.12 -10.01
C VAL A 4 6.85 -6.01 -9.03
N ILE A 5 7.13 -4.77 -9.46
CA ILE A 5 6.84 -3.60 -8.64
C ILE A 5 5.34 -3.40 -8.60
N SER A 6 4.81 -3.27 -7.40
CA SER A 6 3.38 -3.16 -7.18
C SER A 6 3.09 -1.93 -6.33
N ARG A 7 1.86 -1.47 -6.43
CA ARG A 7 1.41 -0.38 -5.58
C ARG A 7 1.19 -0.86 -4.18
N ILE A 8 1.44 -0.01 -3.23
CA ILE A 8 1.16 -0.30 -1.83
C ILE A 8 -0.13 0.39 -1.46
N LEU A 9 -1.03 -0.39 -0.89
CA LEU A 9 -2.35 0.10 -0.51
C LEU A 9 -2.52 0.03 0.99
N ILE A 10 -3.31 0.94 1.52
CA ILE A 10 -3.75 0.85 2.91
C ILE A 10 -5.24 1.14 2.93
N ARG A 11 -5.85 0.86 4.06
CA ARG A 11 -7.26 1.17 4.25
C ARG A 11 -7.39 2.56 4.84
N CYS A 12 -8.13 3.42 4.18
CA CYS A 12 -8.34 4.78 4.67
C CYS A 12 -9.21 4.72 5.93
N PRO A 13 -8.76 5.26 7.05
CA PRO A 13 -9.55 5.18 8.27
C PRO A 13 -10.85 5.99 8.22
N ASN A 14 -10.94 6.98 7.33
CA ASN A 14 -12.15 7.78 7.24
C ASN A 14 -13.20 7.17 6.34
N THR A 15 -12.78 6.51 5.27
CA THR A 15 -13.73 5.94 4.31
C THR A 15 -13.77 4.44 4.36
N ASP A 16 -12.82 3.82 5.04
CA ASP A 16 -12.72 2.37 5.17
C ASP A 16 -12.54 1.68 3.82
N GLU A 17 -11.98 2.39 2.87
CA GLU A 17 -11.74 1.86 1.53
C GLU A 17 -10.26 1.78 1.27
N PRO A 18 -9.84 0.85 0.41
CA PRO A 18 -8.44 0.78 0.03
C PRO A 18 -8.04 2.03 -0.74
N VAL A 19 -6.90 2.58 -0.40
CA VAL A 19 -6.36 3.72 -1.11
C VAL A 19 -4.91 3.45 -1.42
N GLU A 20 -4.45 3.98 -2.54
CA GLU A 20 -3.10 3.79 -2.99
C GLU A 20 -2.21 4.81 -2.29
N THR A 21 -1.15 4.33 -1.66
CA THR A 21 -0.11 5.25 -1.20
C THR A 21 0.72 5.66 -2.40
N VAL A 22 1.69 6.54 -2.17
CA VAL A 22 2.53 6.97 -3.28
C VAL A 22 3.67 5.99 -3.54
N LEU A 23 3.80 4.96 -2.74
CA LEU A 23 4.92 4.04 -2.87
C LEU A 23 4.58 2.87 -3.78
N ARG A 24 5.60 2.45 -4.52
CA ARG A 24 5.51 1.25 -5.34
C ARG A 24 6.77 0.47 -5.13
N LEU A 25 6.64 -0.77 -4.72
CA LEU A 25 7.80 -1.56 -4.34
C LEU A 25 7.64 -2.98 -4.84
N ARG A 26 8.77 -3.67 -4.92
CA ARG A 26 8.77 -5.10 -5.13
C ARG A 26 8.40 -5.78 -3.83
N PRO A 27 7.91 -7.01 -3.90
CA PRO A 27 7.58 -7.72 -2.67
C PRO A 27 8.76 -7.83 -1.70
N SER A 28 9.96 -8.03 -2.20
CA SER A 28 11.10 -8.14 -1.30
C SER A 28 11.39 -6.81 -0.61
N ALA A 29 11.24 -5.71 -1.32
CA ALA A 29 11.44 -4.40 -0.72
C ALA A 29 10.33 -4.08 0.28
N PHE A 30 9.11 -4.49 -0.04
CA PHE A 30 8.00 -4.28 0.88
C PHE A 30 8.24 -5.03 2.19
N GLU A 31 8.74 -6.25 2.11
CA GLU A 31 9.03 -7.03 3.31
C GLU A 31 10.09 -6.37 4.18
N ALA A 32 10.94 -5.56 3.58
CA ALA A 32 12.01 -4.90 4.32
C ALA A 32 11.61 -3.57 4.93
N LEU A 33 10.38 -3.15 4.74
CA LEU A 33 9.94 -1.87 5.29
C LEU A 33 9.92 -1.90 6.81
N LYS A 34 10.29 -0.79 7.40
CA LYS A 34 10.31 -0.63 8.85
C LYS A 34 9.89 0.78 9.20
N GLY A 35 9.30 0.90 10.39
CA GLY A 35 8.92 2.21 10.88
C GLY A 35 7.61 2.68 10.31
N ASP A 36 7.36 3.96 10.47
CA ASP A 36 6.10 4.56 10.06
C ASP A 36 6.31 5.35 8.79
N TYR A 37 5.26 5.39 7.98
CA TYR A 37 5.26 6.15 6.73
C TYR A 37 4.03 7.01 6.70
N SER A 38 4.08 8.10 5.98
CA SER A 38 2.93 8.98 5.87
C SER A 38 2.68 9.33 4.41
N PHE A 39 1.43 9.63 4.11
CA PHE A 39 1.08 10.09 2.78
C PHE A 39 -0.21 10.88 2.86
N ARG A 40 -0.45 11.71 1.86
CA ARG A 40 -1.69 12.45 1.78
C ARG A 40 -2.72 11.59 1.06
N CYS A 41 -3.79 11.28 1.75
CA CYS A 41 -4.83 10.43 1.19
C CYS A 41 -5.63 11.20 0.15
N PRO A 42 -5.77 10.67 -1.07
CA PRO A 42 -6.54 11.37 -2.09
C PRO A 42 -8.04 11.33 -1.84
N ARG A 43 -8.49 10.44 -0.98
CA ARG A 43 -9.92 10.33 -0.71
C ARG A 43 -10.41 11.35 0.28
N CYS A 44 -9.65 11.59 1.34
CA CYS A 44 -10.10 12.49 2.39
C CYS A 44 -9.21 13.70 2.53
N ALA A 45 -8.16 13.81 1.72
CA ALA A 45 -7.26 14.97 1.69
C ALA A 45 -6.54 15.19 3.00
N GLN A 46 -6.40 14.15 3.81
CA GLN A 46 -5.68 14.24 5.07
C GLN A 46 -4.46 13.34 5.03
N VAL A 47 -3.49 13.67 5.87
CA VAL A 47 -2.28 12.87 5.97
C VAL A 47 -2.55 11.69 6.90
N HIS A 48 -2.23 10.50 6.42
CA HIS A 48 -2.33 9.28 7.21
C HIS A 48 -0.95 8.73 7.46
N VAL A 49 -0.78 8.15 8.64
CA VAL A 49 0.45 7.42 8.98
C VAL A 49 0.11 5.94 8.96
N TRP A 50 0.98 5.16 8.36
CA TRP A 50 0.73 3.73 8.23
C TRP A 50 2.03 2.97 8.42
N ARG A 51 1.90 1.70 8.75
CA ARG A 51 3.03 0.80 8.86
C ARG A 51 2.83 -0.37 7.93
N LYS A 52 3.90 -1.15 7.78
CA LYS A 52 3.87 -2.29 6.88
C LYS A 52 2.73 -3.24 7.18
N ASP A 53 2.45 -3.50 8.45
CA ASP A 53 1.42 -4.46 8.81
C ASP A 53 0.01 -3.92 8.57
N GLU A 54 -0.12 -2.65 8.25
CA GLU A 54 -1.40 -2.06 7.89
C GLU A 54 -1.55 -1.92 6.38
N ALA A 55 -0.57 -2.37 5.63
CA ALA A 55 -0.54 -2.18 4.19
C ALA A 55 -0.39 -3.50 3.48
N TRP A 56 -0.68 -3.50 2.20
CA TRP A 56 -0.50 -4.69 1.39
C TRP A 56 -0.14 -4.27 -0.02
N LEU A 57 0.39 -5.22 -0.78
CA LEU A 57 0.70 -4.98 -2.17
C LEU A 57 -0.52 -5.29 -3.02
N GLU A 58 -0.78 -4.42 -3.98
CA GLU A 58 -1.86 -4.66 -4.91
C GLU A 58 -1.50 -5.84 -5.80
N GLN A 59 -2.40 -6.79 -5.90
CA GLN A 59 -2.18 -7.93 -6.74
C GLN A 59 -2.45 -7.53 -8.17
N ALA A 60 -1.45 -7.68 -9.01
CA ALA A 60 -1.62 -7.34 -10.39
C ALA A 60 -2.33 -8.44 -11.16
N GLY A 61 -2.20 -9.65 -10.74
CA GLY A 61 -2.79 -10.77 -11.46
C GLY A 61 -4.26 -10.88 -11.12
N PRO A 62 -4.98 -11.41 -12.00
CA PRO A 62 -6.37 -11.71 -11.70
C PRO A 62 -6.45 -12.96 -10.93
N ARG A 63 -6.56 -13.25 -10.62
CA ARG A 63 -6.67 -14.18 -10.08
C ARG A 63 -7.52 -15.05 -10.38
N HIS A 64 -7.55 -15.14 -10.91
CA HIS A 64 -8.31 -15.75 -11.18
C HIS A 64 -8.69 -16.38 -11.15
N MET A 65 -8.82 -16.62 -11.12
CA MET A 65 -9.26 -17.06 -11.11
C MET A 65 -9.62 -17.42 -11.25
#